data_07ce08e2e78de7e4add7ddbf38d3dd49
#
_entry.id   07ce08e2e78de7e4add7ddbf38d3dd49
#
_cell.length_a   1.000
_cell.length_b   1.000
_cell.length_c   1.000
_cell.angle_alpha   90.00
_cell.angle_beta   90.00
_cell.angle_gamma   90.00
#
_symmetry.space_group_name_H-M   'P 1'
#
loop_
_entity.id
_entity.type
_entity.pdbx_description
1 polymer ?
#
loop_
_entity_poly.entity_id
_entity_poly.type
_entity_poly.pdbx_seq_one_letter_code
_entity_poly.pdbx_strand_id
1 'polypeptide(L)'
;MLFRSYLTKPFDAKELRVRVKNLIEQRRRLKERFHRDLKVQPKDITVTSMDEALLQNVIRVVEENMTNDDFDTTTFARQAGLSRGHLNRKLRALTNCSSREFIRTLRLKRAAQLLEQGFGNVTEVAYEVGFNSLAHFAKVFREQFGVAPKEYSSRLEE
;
A
#
# COMPACT_ATOMS: atom_id res chain seq x y z
N MET A 1 21.29 7.88 -7.67
CA MET A 1 21.57 8.56 -8.94
C MET A 1 20.26 9.04 -9.56
N LEU A 2 20.01 10.32 -9.52
CA LEU A 2 18.80 10.93 -10.09
C LEU A 2 19.03 11.09 -11.59
N PHE A 3 18.52 10.17 -12.39
CA PHE A 3 18.41 10.39 -13.84
C PHE A 3 17.30 11.41 -14.09
N ARG A 4 17.65 12.69 -14.07
CA ARG A 4 16.88 13.71 -14.77
C ARG A 4 17.10 13.49 -16.27
N SER A 5 16.21 12.72 -16.89
CA SER A 5 16.22 12.62 -18.34
C SER A 5 15.67 13.91 -18.95
N TYR A 6 16.56 14.81 -19.31
CA TYR A 6 16.18 15.99 -20.10
C TYR A 6 15.93 15.54 -21.55
N LEU A 7 14.71 15.82 -22.04
CA LEU A 7 14.41 15.73 -23.47
C LEU A 7 14.96 16.99 -24.14
N THR A 8 15.93 16.83 -25.03
CA THR A 8 16.42 17.92 -25.90
C THR A 8 15.41 18.17 -27.01
N LYS A 9 15.16 19.44 -27.32
CA LYS A 9 14.37 19.83 -28.52
C LYS A 9 15.27 19.78 -29.78
N PRO A 10 14.76 19.28 -30.93
CA PRO A 10 13.42 18.76 -31.22
C PRO A 10 13.21 17.34 -30.66
N PHE A 11 11.97 17.04 -30.25
CA PHE A 11 11.62 15.73 -29.69
C PHE A 11 11.42 14.69 -30.81
N ASP A 12 12.08 13.54 -30.68
CA ASP A 12 11.71 12.36 -31.47
C ASP A 12 10.45 11.74 -30.83
N ALA A 13 9.35 11.74 -31.57
CA ALA A 13 8.08 11.19 -31.11
C ALA A 13 8.15 9.68 -30.76
N LYS A 14 9.03 8.93 -31.44
CA LYS A 14 9.31 7.51 -31.12
C LYS A 14 10.01 7.37 -29.78
N GLU A 15 11.07 8.16 -29.56
CA GLU A 15 11.83 8.14 -28.31
C GLU A 15 10.96 8.55 -27.13
N LEU A 16 10.12 9.58 -27.28
CA LEU A 16 9.18 10.03 -26.26
C LEU A 16 8.18 8.92 -25.90
N ARG A 17 7.59 8.24 -26.90
CA ARG A 17 6.66 7.13 -26.69
C ARG A 17 7.30 5.96 -25.92
N VAL A 18 8.53 5.59 -26.27
CA VAL A 18 9.28 4.53 -25.58
C VAL A 18 9.57 4.91 -24.13
N ARG A 19 10.01 6.15 -23.89
CA ARG A 19 10.28 6.64 -22.53
C ARG A 19 9.01 6.68 -21.67
N VAL A 20 7.91 7.21 -22.21
CA VAL A 20 6.61 7.24 -21.52
C VAL A 20 6.12 5.81 -21.21
N LYS A 21 6.21 4.89 -22.17
CA LYS A 21 5.85 3.49 -21.97
C LYS A 21 6.67 2.83 -20.86
N ASN A 22 7.99 3.04 -20.87
CA ASN A 22 8.90 2.51 -19.85
C ASN A 22 8.59 3.07 -18.45
N LEU A 23 8.30 4.36 -18.35
CA LEU A 23 7.92 4.99 -17.07
C LEU A 23 6.59 4.46 -16.54
N ILE A 24 5.60 4.25 -17.42
CA ILE A 24 4.31 3.66 -17.05
C ILE A 24 4.52 2.22 -16.55
N GLU A 25 5.32 1.42 -17.26
CA GLU A 25 5.59 0.04 -16.90
C GLU A 25 6.36 -0.07 -15.57
N GLN A 26 7.38 0.75 -15.36
CA GLN A 26 8.10 0.83 -14.08
C GLN A 26 7.17 1.20 -12.93
N ARG A 27 6.30 2.21 -13.12
CA ARG A 27 5.30 2.59 -12.12
C ARG A 27 4.32 1.47 -11.82
N ARG A 28 3.87 0.74 -12.84
CA ARG A 28 2.97 -0.40 -12.67
C ARG A 28 3.62 -1.48 -11.80
N ARG A 29 4.86 -1.86 -12.12
CA ARG A 29 5.62 -2.87 -11.34
C ARG A 29 5.84 -2.46 -9.89
N LEU A 30 6.18 -1.18 -9.65
CA LEU A 30 6.35 -0.65 -8.29
C LEU A 30 5.05 -0.70 -7.48
N LYS A 31 3.92 -0.37 -8.12
CA LYS A 31 2.59 -0.44 -7.49
C LYS A 31 2.17 -1.87 -7.17
N GLU A 32 2.42 -2.81 -8.09
CA GLU A 32 2.16 -4.24 -7.87
C GLU A 32 3.00 -4.79 -6.71
N ARG A 33 4.27 -4.38 -6.60
CA ARG A 33 5.13 -4.72 -5.47
C ARG A 33 4.59 -4.16 -4.15
N PHE A 34 4.11 -2.93 -4.12
CA PHE A 34 3.52 -2.37 -2.91
C PHE A 34 2.35 -3.21 -2.38
N HIS A 35 1.52 -3.77 -3.26
CA HIS A 35 0.40 -4.63 -2.85
C HIS A 35 0.83 -6.02 -2.35
N ARG A 36 1.84 -6.63 -2.97
CA ARG A 36 2.22 -8.03 -2.72
C ARG A 36 3.35 -8.20 -1.71
N ASP A 37 4.29 -7.28 -1.69
CA ASP A 37 5.49 -7.40 -0.86
C ASP A 37 5.27 -6.75 0.51
N LEU A 38 5.40 -7.55 1.56
CA LEU A 38 5.26 -7.09 2.95
C LEU A 38 6.38 -6.14 3.38
N LYS A 39 7.53 -6.20 2.70
CA LYS A 39 8.77 -5.50 3.07
C LYS A 39 9.07 -4.27 2.23
N VAL A 40 8.16 -3.84 1.34
CA VAL A 40 8.40 -2.65 0.51
C VAL A 40 8.52 -1.39 1.38
N GLN A 41 9.65 -0.73 1.26
CA GLN A 41 9.91 0.55 1.92
C GLN A 41 9.41 1.73 1.06
N PRO A 42 9.01 2.87 1.66
CA PRO A 42 8.61 4.06 0.90
C PRO A 42 9.63 4.48 -0.16
N LYS A 43 10.92 4.42 0.15
CA LYS A 43 12.03 4.72 -0.76
C LYS A 43 12.07 3.86 -2.03
N ASP A 44 11.51 2.65 -1.98
CA ASP A 44 11.52 1.71 -3.11
C ASP A 44 10.48 2.06 -4.18
N ILE A 45 9.47 2.86 -3.83
CA ILE A 45 8.35 3.21 -4.71
C ILE A 45 8.22 4.72 -4.98
N THR A 46 9.03 5.54 -4.33
CA THR A 46 9.02 7.01 -4.51
C THR A 46 10.17 7.49 -5.37
N VAL A 47 9.94 8.59 -6.09
CA VAL A 47 10.93 9.21 -6.98
C VAL A 47 11.56 10.44 -6.32
N THR A 48 10.82 11.11 -5.42
CA THR A 48 11.29 12.32 -4.74
C THR A 48 11.32 12.11 -3.23
N SER A 49 12.21 12.82 -2.55
CA SER A 49 12.27 12.82 -1.08
C SER A 49 11.00 13.35 -0.41
N MET A 50 10.29 14.26 -1.09
CA MET A 50 9.00 14.78 -0.60
C MET A 50 7.91 13.70 -0.67
N ASP A 51 7.85 12.92 -1.74
CA ASP A 51 6.91 11.81 -1.87
C ASP A 51 7.23 10.68 -0.87
N GLU A 52 8.52 10.44 -0.62
CA GLU A 52 8.97 9.48 0.40
C GLU A 52 8.52 9.92 1.79
N ALA A 53 8.75 11.18 2.17
CA ALA A 53 8.33 11.73 3.45
C ALA A 53 6.80 11.69 3.62
N LEU A 54 6.06 12.00 2.56
CA LEU A 54 4.60 11.90 2.56
C LEU A 54 4.16 10.44 2.79
N LEU A 55 4.74 9.50 2.06
CA LEU A 55 4.37 8.09 2.18
C LEU A 55 4.72 7.52 3.55
N GLN A 56 5.86 7.88 4.11
CA GLN A 56 6.23 7.55 5.50
C GLN A 56 5.22 8.10 6.50
N ASN A 57 4.81 9.37 6.35
CA ASN A 57 3.82 9.98 7.23
C ASN A 57 2.46 9.28 7.17
N VAL A 58 1.95 8.99 5.98
CA VAL A 58 0.64 8.32 5.84
C VAL A 58 0.66 6.87 6.31
N ILE A 59 1.76 6.15 6.15
CA ILE A 59 1.95 4.80 6.73
C ILE A 59 1.90 4.90 8.25
N ARG A 60 2.66 5.79 8.87
CA ARG A 60 2.66 6.00 10.32
C ARG A 60 1.27 6.32 10.85
N VAL A 61 0.52 7.20 10.18
CA VAL A 61 -0.85 7.53 10.59
C VAL A 61 -1.76 6.30 10.59
N VAL A 62 -1.65 5.42 9.59
CA VAL A 62 -2.43 4.18 9.55
C VAL A 62 -1.99 3.22 10.64
N GLU A 63 -0.68 3.07 10.87
CA GLU A 63 -0.14 2.18 11.90
C GLU A 63 -0.56 2.61 13.31
N GLU A 64 -0.57 3.90 13.61
CA GLU A 64 -1.04 4.46 14.89
C GLU A 64 -2.55 4.25 15.13
N ASN A 65 -3.32 4.02 14.07
CA ASN A 65 -4.77 3.78 14.12
C ASN A 65 -5.14 2.34 13.71
N MET A 66 -4.19 1.40 13.73
CA MET A 66 -4.35 0.06 13.16
C MET A 66 -5.54 -0.69 13.79
N THR A 67 -5.66 -0.65 15.11
CA THR A 67 -6.70 -1.35 15.87
C THR A 67 -8.04 -0.62 15.92
N ASN A 68 -8.10 0.63 15.47
CA ASN A 68 -9.30 1.45 15.50
C ASN A 68 -10.18 1.12 14.29
N ASP A 69 -11.29 0.42 14.50
CA ASP A 69 -12.25 0.04 13.46
C ASP A 69 -13.07 1.23 12.94
N ASP A 70 -13.19 2.32 13.72
CA ASP A 70 -13.81 3.59 13.32
C ASP A 70 -12.88 4.51 12.52
N PHE A 71 -11.61 4.12 12.30
CA PHE A 71 -10.66 4.93 11.55
C PHE A 71 -11.03 5.00 10.06
N ASP A 72 -11.58 6.13 9.68
CA ASP A 72 -12.08 6.41 8.33
C ASP A 72 -11.14 7.29 7.49
N THR A 73 -11.49 7.46 6.21
CA THR A 73 -10.70 8.27 5.28
C THR A 73 -10.71 9.77 5.61
N THR A 74 -11.68 10.27 6.36
CA THR A 74 -11.76 11.67 6.81
C THR A 74 -10.77 11.92 7.93
N THR A 75 -10.75 11.04 8.92
CA THR A 75 -9.78 11.07 10.02
C THR A 75 -8.37 10.86 9.51
N PHE A 76 -8.19 9.93 8.56
CA PHE A 76 -6.91 9.68 7.90
C PHE A 76 -6.36 10.95 7.24
N ALA A 77 -7.15 11.62 6.40
CA ALA A 77 -6.71 12.85 5.73
C ALA A 77 -6.36 13.96 6.73
N ARG A 78 -7.20 14.15 7.74
CA ARG A 78 -6.97 15.15 8.80
C ARG A 78 -5.67 14.89 9.56
N GLN A 79 -5.40 13.66 9.98
CA GLN A 79 -4.18 13.31 10.69
C GLN A 79 -2.93 13.36 9.80
N ALA A 80 -3.08 13.11 8.50
CA ALA A 80 -2.01 13.28 7.52
C ALA A 80 -1.74 14.75 7.15
N GLY A 81 -2.56 15.69 7.63
CA GLY A 81 -2.43 17.12 7.33
C GLY A 81 -2.85 17.51 5.91
N LEU A 82 -3.75 16.74 5.29
CA LEU A 82 -4.18 16.90 3.91
C LEU A 82 -5.72 16.94 3.79
N SER A 83 -6.22 17.54 2.70
CA SER A 83 -7.61 17.36 2.33
C SER A 83 -7.84 15.93 1.79
N ARG A 84 -9.07 15.41 1.91
CA ARG A 84 -9.43 14.07 1.42
C ARG A 84 -9.08 13.87 -0.07
N GLY A 85 -9.39 14.87 -0.89
CA GLY A 85 -9.11 14.81 -2.34
C GLY A 85 -7.61 14.83 -2.64
N HIS A 86 -6.84 15.61 -1.92
CA HIS A 86 -5.38 15.67 -2.08
C HIS A 86 -4.73 14.36 -1.66
N LEU A 87 -5.07 13.84 -0.49
CA LEU A 87 -4.59 12.54 -0.02
C LEU A 87 -4.90 11.43 -1.02
N ASN A 88 -6.15 11.34 -1.48
CA ASN A 88 -6.55 10.30 -2.42
C ASN A 88 -5.80 10.37 -3.77
N ARG A 89 -5.60 11.58 -4.31
CA ARG A 89 -4.81 11.77 -5.55
C ARG A 89 -3.35 11.37 -5.36
N LYS A 90 -2.73 11.77 -4.25
CA LYS A 90 -1.33 11.41 -3.94
C LYS A 90 -1.16 9.91 -3.75
N LEU A 91 -2.03 9.26 -2.98
CA LEU A 91 -1.99 7.81 -2.79
C LEU A 91 -2.20 7.05 -4.10
N ARG A 92 -3.16 7.46 -4.94
CA ARG A 92 -3.33 6.86 -6.27
C ARG A 92 -2.10 7.04 -7.14
N ALA A 93 -1.46 8.20 -7.11
CA ALA A 93 -0.25 8.46 -7.88
C ALA A 93 0.94 7.60 -7.42
N LEU A 94 1.12 7.42 -6.10
CA LEU A 94 2.26 6.71 -5.53
C LEU A 94 2.07 5.20 -5.43
N THR A 95 0.86 4.74 -5.07
CA THR A 95 0.60 3.33 -4.74
C THR A 95 -0.50 2.67 -5.57
N ASN A 96 -1.17 3.43 -6.43
CA ASN A 96 -2.38 3.00 -7.15
C ASN A 96 -3.60 2.67 -6.25
N CYS A 97 -3.51 2.97 -4.96
CA CYS A 97 -4.60 2.77 -4.01
C CYS A 97 -5.41 4.05 -3.83
N SER A 98 -6.73 3.92 -3.69
CA SER A 98 -7.53 4.93 -3.00
C SER A 98 -7.16 4.98 -1.52
N SER A 99 -7.54 6.05 -0.82
CA SER A 99 -7.27 6.16 0.63
C SER A 99 -7.84 4.99 1.43
N ARG A 100 -9.03 4.49 1.05
CA ARG A 100 -9.66 3.32 1.69
C ARG A 100 -8.88 2.02 1.40
N GLU A 101 -8.49 1.82 0.16
CA GLU A 101 -7.67 0.65 -0.24
C GLU A 101 -6.30 0.67 0.43
N PHE A 102 -5.71 1.86 0.60
CA PHE A 102 -4.43 2.02 1.28
C PHE A 102 -4.49 1.56 2.74
N ILE A 103 -5.48 2.03 3.51
CA ILE A 103 -5.72 1.56 4.89
C ILE A 103 -5.90 0.04 4.91
N ARG A 104 -6.76 -0.49 4.04
CA ARG A 104 -7.03 -1.93 3.94
C ARG A 104 -5.77 -2.73 3.62
N THR A 105 -4.98 -2.29 2.65
CA THR A 105 -3.72 -2.94 2.26
C THR A 105 -2.74 -3.02 3.42
N LEU A 106 -2.55 -1.95 4.17
CA LEU A 106 -1.65 -1.95 5.33
C LEU A 106 -2.16 -2.86 6.45
N ARG A 107 -3.47 -2.84 6.74
CA ARG A 107 -4.10 -3.75 7.71
C ARG A 107 -3.88 -5.21 7.33
N LEU A 108 -4.06 -5.56 6.06
CA LEU A 108 -3.85 -6.93 5.56
C LEU A 108 -2.37 -7.33 5.59
N LYS A 109 -1.45 -6.44 5.28
CA LYS A 109 0.00 -6.69 5.43
C LYS A 109 0.36 -6.95 6.90
N ARG A 110 -0.18 -6.16 7.82
CA ARG A 110 0.04 -6.37 9.25
C ARG A 110 -0.55 -7.71 9.71
N ALA A 111 -1.74 -8.07 9.24
CA ALA A 111 -2.36 -9.36 9.52
C ALA A 111 -1.48 -10.53 9.06
N ALA A 112 -0.95 -10.46 7.83
CA ALA A 112 -0.04 -11.48 7.32
C ALA A 112 1.21 -11.62 8.20
N GLN A 113 1.83 -10.52 8.63
CA GLN A 113 2.98 -10.54 9.55
C GLN A 113 2.62 -11.18 10.89
N LEU A 114 1.45 -10.86 11.46
CA LEU A 114 1.00 -11.45 12.71
C LEU A 114 0.77 -12.96 12.59
N LEU A 115 0.17 -13.39 11.49
CA LEU A 115 0.00 -14.82 11.18
C LEU A 115 1.36 -15.52 11.02
N GLU A 116 2.34 -14.88 10.34
CA GLU A 116 3.72 -15.39 10.21
C GLU A 116 4.42 -15.54 11.57
N GLN A 117 4.12 -14.67 12.51
CA GLN A 117 4.70 -14.68 13.85
C GLN A 117 3.98 -15.65 14.82
N GLY A 118 2.91 -16.31 14.36
CA GLY A 118 2.08 -17.16 15.23
C GLY A 118 1.30 -16.37 16.29
N PHE A 119 1.01 -15.11 16.04
CA PHE A 119 0.23 -14.25 16.94
C PHE A 119 -1.24 -14.65 16.89
N GLY A 120 -1.68 -15.46 17.87
CA GLY A 120 -3.09 -15.80 18.02
C GLY A 120 -3.71 -16.54 16.83
N ASN A 121 -5.04 -16.68 16.89
CA ASN A 121 -5.82 -17.29 15.82
C ASN A 121 -6.26 -16.24 14.78
N VAL A 122 -6.81 -16.70 13.66
CA VAL A 122 -7.26 -15.84 12.55
C VAL A 122 -8.27 -14.77 13.00
N THR A 123 -9.14 -15.12 13.95
CA THR A 123 -10.17 -14.18 14.47
C THR A 123 -9.52 -13.07 15.29
N GLU A 124 -8.60 -13.42 16.16
CA GLU A 124 -7.82 -12.46 16.96
C GLU A 124 -7.02 -11.52 16.09
N VAL A 125 -6.33 -12.06 15.08
CA VAL A 125 -5.57 -11.26 14.11
C VAL A 125 -6.49 -10.30 13.36
N ALA A 126 -7.67 -10.72 12.91
CA ALA A 126 -8.60 -9.86 12.19
C ALA A 126 -9.02 -8.64 13.04
N TYR A 127 -9.35 -8.85 14.31
CA TYR A 127 -9.71 -7.76 15.22
C TYR A 127 -8.50 -6.88 15.58
N GLU A 128 -7.34 -7.47 15.80
CA GLU A 128 -6.09 -6.73 16.11
C GLU A 128 -5.72 -5.74 15.01
N VAL A 129 -6.02 -6.06 13.76
CA VAL A 129 -5.75 -5.15 12.63
C VAL A 129 -6.98 -4.30 12.23
N GLY A 130 -7.98 -4.22 13.09
CA GLY A 130 -9.11 -3.29 12.95
C GLY A 130 -10.22 -3.73 12.00
N PHE A 131 -10.38 -5.04 11.74
CA PHE A 131 -11.55 -5.55 11.04
C PHE A 131 -12.62 -5.94 12.08
N ASN A 132 -13.84 -5.46 11.86
CA ASN A 132 -15.01 -5.80 12.68
C ASN A 132 -15.87 -6.93 12.10
N SER A 133 -15.48 -7.48 10.94
CA SER A 133 -16.14 -8.60 10.27
C SER A 133 -15.11 -9.62 9.80
N LEU A 134 -15.13 -10.81 10.37
CA LEU A 134 -14.26 -11.91 9.98
C LEU A 134 -14.51 -12.36 8.55
N ALA A 135 -15.76 -12.38 8.09
CA ALA A 135 -16.10 -12.74 6.72
C ALA A 135 -15.53 -11.74 5.72
N HIS A 136 -15.63 -10.44 6.01
CA HIS A 136 -15.02 -9.39 5.18
C HIS A 136 -13.50 -9.50 5.18
N PHE A 137 -12.89 -9.68 6.35
CA PHE A 137 -11.44 -9.90 6.47
C PHE A 137 -10.96 -11.06 5.61
N ALA A 138 -11.58 -12.25 5.76
CA ALA A 138 -11.18 -13.45 5.03
C ALA A 138 -11.28 -13.25 3.50
N LYS A 139 -12.36 -12.58 3.04
CA LYS A 139 -12.54 -12.26 1.62
C LYS A 139 -11.42 -11.39 1.08
N VAL A 140 -11.17 -10.22 1.70
CA VAL A 140 -10.18 -9.26 1.20
C VAL A 140 -8.74 -9.74 1.40
N PHE A 141 -8.47 -10.55 2.41
CA PHE A 141 -7.19 -11.22 2.60
C PHE A 141 -6.90 -12.18 1.44
N ARG A 142 -7.88 -13.01 1.08
CA ARG A 142 -7.75 -13.93 -0.05
C ARG A 142 -7.59 -13.18 -1.38
N GLU A 143 -8.30 -12.07 -1.57
CA GLU A 143 -8.13 -11.23 -2.76
C GLU A 143 -6.71 -10.67 -2.88
N GLN A 144 -6.08 -10.30 -1.77
CA GLN A 144 -4.73 -9.72 -1.76
C GLN A 144 -3.61 -10.77 -1.83
N PHE A 145 -3.72 -11.87 -1.11
CA PHE A 145 -2.65 -12.89 -0.96
C PHE A 145 -2.91 -14.18 -1.74
N GLY A 146 -4.08 -14.33 -2.35
CA GLY A 146 -4.44 -15.50 -3.16
C GLY A 146 -4.87 -16.73 -2.36
N VAL A 147 -4.73 -16.72 -1.04
CA VAL A 147 -5.11 -17.81 -0.13
C VAL A 147 -5.88 -17.30 1.07
N ALA A 148 -6.70 -18.14 1.70
CA ALA A 148 -7.43 -17.78 2.89
C ALA A 148 -6.48 -17.58 4.10
N PRO A 149 -6.82 -16.73 5.10
CA PRO A 149 -5.96 -16.50 6.26
C PRO A 149 -5.57 -17.77 7.01
N LYS A 150 -6.49 -18.73 7.15
CA LYS A 150 -6.23 -20.02 7.80
C LYS A 150 -5.21 -20.84 7.02
N GLU A 151 -5.33 -20.90 5.71
CA GLU A 151 -4.39 -21.60 4.83
C GLU A 151 -3.01 -20.93 4.82
N TYR A 152 -3.00 -19.58 4.86
CA TYR A 152 -1.77 -18.80 4.96
C TYR A 152 -0.99 -19.15 6.23
N SER A 153 -1.67 -19.20 7.38
CA SER A 153 -1.07 -19.60 8.66
C SER A 153 -0.53 -21.04 8.65
N SER A 154 -1.30 -21.99 8.10
CA SER A 154 -0.89 -23.41 8.09
C SER A 154 0.34 -23.69 7.23
N ARG A 155 0.58 -22.93 6.17
CA ARG A 155 1.77 -23.08 5.30
C ARG A 155 3.08 -22.68 5.97
N LEU A 156 3.00 -21.97 7.08
CA LEU A 156 4.18 -21.51 7.83
C LEU A 156 4.60 -22.51 8.91
N GLU A 157 3.73 -23.49 9.22
CA GLU A 157 4.01 -24.55 10.20
C GLU A 157 4.68 -25.79 9.57
N GLU A 158 4.78 -25.83 8.22
CA GLU A 158 5.48 -26.87 7.44
C GLU A 158 6.96 -26.48 7.17
#